data_7b744ec7d909ce0aa786c6764be9e445
#
_entry.id   7b744ec7d909ce0aa786c6764be9e445
#
_cell.length_a   1.000
_cell.length_b   1.000
_cell.length_c   1.000
_cell.angle_alpha   90.00
_cell.angle_beta   90.00
_cell.angle_gamma   90.00
#
_symmetry.space_group_name_H-M   'P 1'
#
loop_
_entity.id
_entity.type
_entity.pdbx_description
1 polymer ?
#
loop_
_entity_poly.entity_id
_entity_poly.type
_entity_poly.pdbx_seq_one_letter_code
_entity_poly.pdbx_strand_id
1 'polypeptide(L)' 'MPLSGEAIRLMNYIDDVAVTLRRVLASVPTLSAEERGKVAEHLLQARPSIEEVAEALNAK' A
#
# COMPACT_ATOMS: atom_id res chain seq x y z
N MET A 1 -23.83 -10.68 7.99
CA MET A 1 -23.24 -11.87 7.39
C MET A 1 -21.77 -12.00 7.81
N PRO A 2 -21.33 -13.14 8.27
CA PRO A 2 -19.92 -13.29 8.66
C PRO A 2 -19.01 -13.25 7.42
N LEU A 3 -17.82 -12.70 7.60
CA LEU A 3 -16.82 -12.65 6.56
C LEU A 3 -16.25 -14.06 6.33
N SER A 4 -15.94 -14.38 5.10
CA SER A 4 -15.25 -15.63 4.76
C SER A 4 -13.81 -15.60 5.31
N GLY A 5 -13.20 -16.77 5.46
CA GLY A 5 -11.79 -16.88 5.82
C GLY A 5 -10.89 -16.22 4.79
N GLU A 6 -11.28 -16.25 3.51
CA GLU A 6 -10.55 -15.58 2.45
C GLU A 6 -10.58 -14.05 2.63
N ALA A 7 -11.75 -13.48 2.93
CA ALA A 7 -11.85 -12.05 3.16
C ALA A 7 -11.00 -11.60 4.34
N ILE A 8 -11.00 -12.37 5.41
CA ILE A 8 -10.18 -12.07 6.60
C ILE A 8 -8.70 -12.10 6.24
N ARG A 9 -8.26 -13.10 5.48
CA ARG A 9 -6.87 -13.21 5.06
C ARG A 9 -6.43 -12.02 4.21
N LEU A 10 -7.28 -11.59 3.26
CA LEU A 10 -6.98 -10.43 2.43
C LEU A 10 -6.89 -9.14 3.24
N MET A 11 -7.75 -8.99 4.24
CA MET A 11 -7.69 -7.83 5.14
C MET A 11 -6.37 -7.82 5.93
N ASN A 12 -5.87 -9.00 6.32
CA ASN A 12 -4.57 -9.10 6.98
C ASN A 12 -3.43 -8.69 6.04
N TYR A 13 -3.48 -9.06 4.76
CA TYR A 13 -2.48 -8.61 3.79
C TYR A 13 -2.50 -7.09 3.63
N ILE A 14 -3.69 -6.50 3.65
CA ILE A 14 -3.84 -5.05 3.56
C ILE A 14 -3.24 -4.37 4.79
N ASP A 15 -3.46 -4.95 5.97
CA ASP A 15 -2.84 -4.43 7.20
C ASP A 15 -1.31 -4.45 7.09
N ASP A 16 -0.73 -5.49 6.49
CA ASP A 16 0.72 -5.57 6.26
C ASP A 16 1.21 -4.47 5.31
N VAL A 17 0.44 -4.15 4.28
CA VAL A 17 0.74 -3.03 3.39
C VAL A 17 0.76 -1.72 4.17
N ALA A 18 -0.23 -1.50 5.04
CA ALA A 18 -0.29 -0.29 5.85
C ALA A 18 0.92 -0.16 6.78
N VAL A 19 1.35 -1.27 7.39
CA VAL A 19 2.56 -1.29 8.23
C VAL A 19 3.78 -0.91 7.40
N THR A 20 3.91 -1.46 6.20
CA THR A 20 5.02 -1.16 5.30
C THR A 20 5.04 0.32 4.91
N LEU A 21 3.88 0.89 4.60
CA LEU A 21 3.76 2.31 4.27
C LEU A 21 4.16 3.20 5.45
N ARG A 22 3.83 2.81 6.69
CA ARG A 22 4.26 3.55 7.88
C ARG A 22 5.77 3.53 8.04
N ARG A 23 6.43 2.40 7.69
CA ARG A 23 7.90 2.31 7.71
C ARG A 23 8.53 3.27 6.71
N VAL A 24 7.96 3.34 5.51
CA VAL A 24 8.42 4.28 4.50
C VAL A 24 8.28 5.71 5.00
N LEU A 25 7.11 6.04 5.53
CA LEU A 25 6.83 7.38 6.05
C LEU A 25 7.81 7.77 7.17
N ALA A 26 8.06 6.84 8.09
CA ALA A 26 8.97 7.08 9.21
C ALA A 26 10.42 7.32 8.75
N SER A 27 10.80 6.77 7.60
CA SER A 27 12.16 6.92 7.07
C SER A 27 12.36 8.19 6.23
N VAL A 28 11.28 8.90 5.88
CA VAL A 28 11.37 10.11 5.04
C VAL A 28 12.39 11.12 5.56
N PRO A 29 12.43 11.45 6.88
CA PRO A 29 13.38 12.45 7.37
C PRO A 29 14.85 12.05 7.23
N THR A 30 15.17 10.77 7.01
CA THR A 30 16.55 10.29 6.87
C THR A 30 17.07 10.42 5.46
N LEU A 31 16.21 10.76 4.50
CA LEU A 31 16.55 10.82 3.08
C LEU A 31 16.90 12.23 2.64
N SER A 32 17.81 12.34 1.68
CA SER A 32 18.09 13.61 1.01
C SER A 32 16.89 14.01 0.14
N ALA A 33 16.85 15.27 -0.29
CA ALA A 33 15.79 15.73 -1.18
C ALA A 33 15.74 14.94 -2.49
N GLU A 34 16.93 14.62 -3.05
CA GLU A 34 17.02 13.83 -4.27
C GLU A 34 16.48 12.41 -4.06
N GLU A 35 16.86 11.79 -2.95
CA GLU A 35 16.40 10.45 -2.62
C GLU A 35 14.88 10.41 -2.40
N ARG A 36 14.33 11.42 -1.72
CA ARG A 36 12.87 11.50 -1.53
C ARG A 36 12.14 11.56 -2.87
N GLY A 37 12.67 12.32 -3.83
CA GLY A 37 12.07 12.38 -5.17
C GLY A 37 12.07 11.04 -5.87
N LYS A 38 13.18 10.32 -5.81
CA LYS A 38 13.29 8.99 -6.44
C LYS A 38 12.39 7.96 -5.78
N VAL A 39 12.31 7.98 -4.47
CA VAL A 39 11.42 7.05 -3.74
C VAL A 39 9.96 7.36 -4.06
N ALA A 40 9.59 8.64 -4.13
CA ALA A 40 8.23 9.04 -4.50
C ALA A 40 7.86 8.55 -5.89
N GLU A 41 8.75 8.69 -6.87
CA GLU A 41 8.52 8.17 -8.22
C GLU A 41 8.27 6.67 -8.20
N HIS A 42 9.14 5.95 -7.48
CA HIS A 42 9.04 4.49 -7.39
C HIS A 42 7.71 4.07 -6.76
N LEU A 43 7.29 4.77 -5.71
CA LEU A 43 6.01 4.50 -5.04
C LEU A 43 4.83 4.71 -5.99
N LEU A 44 4.84 5.81 -6.74
CA LEU A 44 3.74 6.15 -7.64
C LEU A 44 3.68 5.23 -8.87
N GLN A 45 4.78 4.59 -9.21
CA GLN A 45 4.83 3.63 -10.31
C GLN A 45 4.50 2.20 -9.89
N ALA A 46 4.39 1.94 -8.58
CA ALA A 46 4.08 0.60 -8.08
C ALA A 46 2.72 0.12 -8.61
N ARG A 47 2.68 -1.06 -9.16
CA ARG A 47 1.47 -1.66 -9.74
C ARG A 47 1.23 -3.06 -9.20
N PRO A 48 -0.01 -3.43 -8.96
CA PRO A 48 -1.19 -2.55 -9.03
C PRO A 48 -1.17 -1.51 -7.91
N SER A 49 -1.81 -0.37 -8.14
CA SER A 49 -1.96 0.63 -7.09
C SER A 49 -3.08 0.22 -6.13
N ILE A 50 -3.09 0.84 -4.95
CA ILE A 50 -4.16 0.61 -3.97
C ILE A 50 -5.52 0.93 -4.59
N GLU A 51 -5.61 2.02 -5.35
CA GLU A 51 -6.86 2.43 -5.99
C GLU A 51 -7.33 1.41 -7.02
N GLU A 52 -6.42 0.86 -7.82
CA GLU A 52 -6.75 -0.17 -8.80
C GLU A 52 -7.33 -1.41 -8.12
N VAL A 53 -6.74 -1.82 -7.00
CA VAL A 53 -7.23 -2.98 -6.25
C VAL A 53 -8.60 -2.69 -5.64
N ALA A 54 -8.78 -1.50 -5.06
CA ALA A 54 -10.07 -1.10 -4.48
C ALA A 54 -11.18 -1.09 -5.54
N GLU A 55 -10.87 -0.59 -6.74
CA GLU A 55 -11.83 -0.60 -7.85
C GLU A 55 -12.21 -2.01 -8.25
N ALA A 56 -11.25 -2.91 -8.35
CA ALA A 56 -11.51 -4.30 -8.68
C ALA A 56 -12.41 -4.98 -7.63
N LEU A 57 -12.17 -4.68 -6.35
CA LEU A 57 -12.99 -5.22 -5.26
C LEU A 57 -14.42 -4.69 -5.29
N ASN A 58 -14.62 -3.47 -5.76
CA ASN A 58 -15.93 -2.84 -5.85
C ASN A 58 -16.62 -3.07 -7.19
N ALA A 59 -15.97 -3.71 -8.16
CA ALA A 59 -16.56 -4.01 -9.45
C ALA A 59 -17.67 -5.05 -9.29
N LYS A 60 -18.72 -4.89 -10.07
CA LYS A 60 -19.83 -5.83 -10.08
C LYS A 60 -19.65 -6.89 -11.14
#